data_e13d4a6c4450d615d2657e6f035a7e48
#
_entry.id   e13d4a6c4450d615d2657e6f035a7e48
#
_cell.length_a   1.000
_cell.length_b   1.000
_cell.length_c   1.000
_cell.angle_alpha   90.00
_cell.angle_beta   90.00
_cell.angle_gamma   90.00
#
_symmetry.space_group_name_H-M   'P 1'
#
loop_
_entity.id
_entity.type
_entity.pdbx_description
1 polymer ?
#
loop_
_entity_poly.entity_id
_entity_poly.type
_entity_poly.pdbx_seq_one_letter_code
_entity_poly.pdbx_strand_id
1 'polypeptide(L)'
;MKPATAAKKLDVHLPSTPAEFQENAITRAELAALQADPPRWLTDLRKNGPHPKNLVAAKLGVSISGLGRGGITEPLTTGQIDALLEDKPEWLLAERESYQAVLQEQRRIKALRAEKAHKS
;
A
#
# COMPACT_ATOMS: atom_id res chain seq x y z
N MET A 1 9.83 17.72 -5.81
CA MET A 1 9.69 16.81 -4.65
C MET A 1 10.79 15.76 -4.65
N LYS A 2 11.04 15.16 -3.51
CA LYS A 2 12.04 14.10 -3.39
C LYS A 2 11.57 12.85 -4.13
N PRO A 3 12.49 12.02 -4.66
CA PRO A 3 12.10 10.76 -5.31
C PRO A 3 11.25 9.84 -4.41
N ALA A 4 11.55 9.78 -3.13
CA ALA A 4 10.76 8.98 -2.18
C ALA A 4 9.30 9.45 -2.11
N THR A 5 9.05 10.75 -2.12
CA THR A 5 7.71 11.33 -2.12
C THR A 5 6.99 11.00 -3.42
N ALA A 6 7.67 11.13 -4.56
CA ALA A 6 7.12 10.80 -5.87
C ALA A 6 6.77 9.31 -5.97
N ALA A 7 7.66 8.43 -5.50
CA ALA A 7 7.42 6.98 -5.49
C ALA A 7 6.18 6.63 -4.66
N LYS A 8 6.01 7.27 -3.51
CA LYS A 8 4.84 7.07 -2.65
C LYS A 8 3.55 7.48 -3.35
N LYS A 9 3.57 8.61 -4.06
CA LYS A 9 2.42 9.08 -4.84
C LYS A 9 2.10 8.18 -6.03
N LEU A 10 3.11 7.52 -6.59
CA LEU A 10 2.95 6.56 -7.68
C LEU A 10 2.63 5.15 -7.17
N ASP A 11 2.66 4.92 -5.85
CA ASP A 11 2.44 3.62 -5.21
C ASP A 11 3.45 2.56 -5.67
N VAL A 12 4.72 2.93 -5.77
CA VAL A 12 5.79 2.03 -6.15
C VAL A 12 6.90 2.01 -5.12
N HIS A 13 7.69 0.93 -5.11
CA HIS A 13 8.84 0.76 -4.23
C HIS A 13 10.06 1.48 -4.82
N LEU A 14 10.55 2.52 -4.15
CA LEU A 14 11.62 3.38 -4.66
C LEU A 14 12.87 2.62 -5.10
N PRO A 15 13.43 1.67 -4.31
CA PRO A 15 14.63 0.94 -4.73
C PRO A 15 14.47 0.12 -6.00
N SER A 16 13.23 -0.15 -6.41
CA SER A 16 12.94 -0.89 -7.65
C SER A 16 12.77 0.01 -8.87
N THR A 17 12.78 1.33 -8.68
CA THR A 17 12.69 2.31 -9.77
C THR A 17 14.05 2.48 -10.47
N PRO A 18 14.08 3.02 -11.69
CA PRO A 18 15.36 3.31 -12.36
C PRO A 18 16.22 4.27 -11.56
N ALA A 19 17.55 4.17 -11.72
CA ALA A 19 18.51 5.03 -11.03
C ALA A 19 18.25 6.52 -11.29
N GLU A 20 17.89 6.87 -12.50
CA GLU A 20 17.55 8.25 -12.87
C GLU A 20 16.41 8.82 -12.04
N PHE A 21 15.42 8.00 -11.75
CA PHE A 21 14.29 8.40 -10.90
C PHE A 21 14.74 8.61 -9.46
N GLN A 22 15.63 7.76 -8.96
CA GLN A 22 16.11 7.81 -7.58
C GLN A 22 17.05 8.98 -7.30
N GLU A 23 17.82 9.41 -8.30
CA GLU A 23 18.88 10.41 -8.14
C GLU A 23 18.41 11.86 -8.27
N ASN A 24 17.28 12.10 -8.90
CA ASN A 24 16.81 13.44 -9.24
C ASN A 24 15.52 13.81 -8.54
N ALA A 25 15.39 15.07 -8.17
CA ALA A 25 14.12 15.59 -7.68
C ALA A 25 13.08 15.55 -8.81
N ILE A 26 11.84 15.22 -8.45
CA ILE A 26 10.74 15.10 -9.41
C ILE A 26 9.83 16.32 -9.27
N THR A 27 9.56 17.01 -10.39
CA THR A 27 8.61 18.12 -10.40
C THR A 27 7.18 17.60 -10.46
N ARG A 28 6.21 18.47 -10.10
CA ARG A 28 4.80 18.14 -10.23
C ARG A 28 4.41 17.82 -11.66
N ALA A 29 4.98 18.54 -12.63
CA ALA A 29 4.74 18.30 -14.04
C ALA A 29 5.26 16.93 -14.48
N GLU A 30 6.46 16.56 -14.03
CA GLU A 30 7.03 15.24 -14.30
C GLU A 30 6.18 14.13 -13.67
N LEU A 31 5.73 14.31 -12.43
CA LEU A 31 4.85 13.36 -11.77
C LEU A 31 3.53 13.19 -12.52
N ALA A 32 2.92 14.31 -12.92
CA ALA A 32 1.67 14.29 -13.71
C ALA A 32 1.85 13.56 -15.03
N ALA A 33 2.97 13.77 -15.71
CA ALA A 33 3.28 13.08 -16.95
C ALA A 33 3.45 11.57 -16.74
N LEU A 34 4.10 11.15 -15.65
CA LEU A 34 4.24 9.74 -15.30
C LEU A 34 2.90 9.08 -15.00
N GLN A 35 1.97 9.82 -14.39
CA GLN A 35 0.63 9.31 -14.10
C GLN A 35 -0.25 9.24 -15.35
N ALA A 36 -0.14 10.24 -16.23
CA ALA A 36 -0.95 10.32 -17.46
C ALA A 36 -0.50 9.34 -18.53
N ASP A 37 0.82 9.14 -18.68
CA ASP A 37 1.40 8.24 -19.66
C ASP A 37 2.53 7.44 -18.99
N PRO A 38 2.18 6.41 -18.22
CA PRO A 38 3.19 5.65 -17.46
C PRO A 38 4.19 4.95 -18.39
N PRO A 39 5.51 5.12 -18.14
CA PRO A 39 6.52 4.37 -18.87
C PRO A 39 6.42 2.88 -18.52
N ARG A 40 7.05 2.05 -19.35
CA ARG A 40 6.99 0.60 -19.18
C ARG A 40 7.45 0.13 -17.80
N TRP A 41 8.54 0.73 -17.26
CA TRP A 41 9.04 0.35 -15.94
C TRP A 41 8.00 0.61 -14.83
N LEU A 42 7.23 1.69 -14.96
CA LEU A 42 6.20 2.05 -13.99
C LEU A 42 5.00 1.09 -14.07
N THR A 43 4.55 0.78 -15.28
CA THR A 43 3.48 -0.20 -15.51
C THR A 43 3.88 -1.57 -14.98
N ASP A 44 5.11 -2.01 -15.24
CA ASP A 44 5.62 -3.29 -14.76
C ASP A 44 5.69 -3.35 -13.23
N LEU A 45 6.16 -2.28 -12.59
CA LEU A 45 6.19 -2.21 -11.13
C LEU A 45 4.80 -2.24 -10.51
N ARG A 46 3.84 -1.55 -11.11
CA ARG A 46 2.46 -1.54 -10.63
C ARG A 46 1.77 -2.90 -10.81
N LYS A 47 2.12 -3.62 -11.87
CA LYS A 47 1.55 -4.92 -12.18
C LYS A 47 2.19 -6.05 -11.38
N ASN A 48 3.51 -6.10 -11.36
CA ASN A 48 4.27 -7.24 -10.82
C ASN A 48 4.95 -6.96 -9.48
N GLY A 49 5.23 -5.70 -9.18
CA GLY A 49 5.96 -5.33 -7.97
C GLY A 49 7.48 -5.43 -8.14
N PRO A 50 8.25 -5.44 -7.04
CA PRO A 50 7.76 -5.51 -5.66
C PRO A 50 6.95 -4.29 -5.23
N HIS A 51 5.87 -4.53 -4.49
CA HIS A 51 4.97 -3.48 -4.03
C HIS A 51 5.39 -2.94 -2.66
N PRO A 52 5.16 -1.64 -2.38
CA PRO A 52 5.40 -1.09 -1.04
C PRO A 52 4.53 -1.78 0.01
N LYS A 53 4.99 -1.77 1.27
CA LYS A 53 4.29 -2.43 2.37
C LYS A 53 2.83 -2.00 2.53
N ASN A 54 2.53 -0.73 2.32
CA ASN A 54 1.15 -0.24 2.41
C ASN A 54 0.23 -0.89 1.38
N LEU A 55 0.72 -1.11 0.16
CA LEU A 55 -0.04 -1.81 -0.87
C LEU A 55 -0.16 -3.30 -0.58
N VAL A 56 0.93 -3.93 -0.09
CA VAL A 56 0.91 -5.34 0.32
C VAL A 56 -0.14 -5.55 1.40
N ALA A 57 -0.15 -4.70 2.42
CA ALA A 57 -1.13 -4.75 3.50
C ALA A 57 -2.56 -4.63 2.98
N ALA A 58 -2.81 -3.66 2.11
CA ALA A 58 -4.13 -3.44 1.51
C ALA A 58 -4.60 -4.65 0.69
N LYS A 59 -3.71 -5.24 -0.10
CA LYS A 59 -4.02 -6.42 -0.92
C LYS A 59 -4.30 -7.66 -0.07
N LEU A 60 -3.60 -7.80 1.05
CA LEU A 60 -3.80 -8.92 1.98
C LEU A 60 -4.95 -8.69 2.97
N GLY A 61 -5.45 -7.46 3.07
CA GLY A 61 -6.55 -7.13 3.98
C GLY A 61 -6.13 -7.05 5.44
N VAL A 62 -4.90 -6.61 5.70
CA VAL A 62 -4.33 -6.48 7.04
C VAL A 62 -3.71 -5.10 7.22
N SER A 63 -3.36 -4.74 8.46
CA SER A 63 -2.62 -3.51 8.74
C SER A 63 -1.13 -3.69 8.42
N ILE A 64 -0.41 -2.57 8.27
CA ILE A 64 1.05 -2.60 8.08
C ILE A 64 1.72 -3.26 9.29
N SER A 65 1.25 -2.95 10.51
CA SER A 65 1.72 -3.60 11.73
C SER A 65 1.47 -5.10 11.72
N GLY A 66 0.33 -5.52 11.18
CA GLY A 66 -0.03 -6.93 11.01
C GLY A 66 0.94 -7.68 10.11
N LEU A 67 1.41 -7.04 9.04
CA LEU A 67 2.45 -7.61 8.18
C LEU A 67 3.72 -7.89 8.96
N GLY A 68 4.16 -6.93 9.78
CA GLY A 68 5.36 -7.10 10.62
C GLY A 68 5.23 -8.26 11.59
N ARG A 69 4.07 -8.38 12.24
CA ARG A 69 3.78 -9.51 13.15
C ARG A 69 3.81 -10.85 12.42
N GLY A 70 3.37 -10.88 11.17
CA GLY A 70 3.41 -12.08 10.34
C GLY A 70 4.77 -12.41 9.73
N GLY A 71 5.80 -11.59 10.02
CA GLY A 71 7.14 -11.80 9.51
C GLY A 71 7.40 -11.22 8.13
N ILE A 72 6.48 -10.43 7.59
CA ILE A 72 6.63 -9.78 6.29
C ILE A 72 7.37 -8.45 6.50
N THR A 73 8.67 -8.47 6.28
CA THR A 73 9.55 -7.31 6.51
C THR A 73 10.02 -6.64 5.22
N GLU A 74 9.79 -7.28 4.07
CA GLU A 74 10.23 -6.81 2.76
C GLU A 74 9.03 -6.58 1.84
N PRO A 75 9.17 -5.71 0.83
CA PRO A 75 8.15 -5.57 -0.22
C PRO A 75 7.94 -6.89 -0.95
N LEU A 76 6.69 -7.19 -1.29
CA LEU A 76 6.33 -8.43 -1.98
C LEU A 76 5.92 -8.15 -3.43
N THR A 77 6.21 -9.12 -4.31
CA THR A 77 5.72 -9.12 -5.70
C THR A 77 4.26 -9.58 -5.72
N THR A 78 3.58 -9.32 -6.84
CA THR A 78 2.21 -9.80 -7.06
C THR A 78 2.13 -11.32 -6.91
N GLY A 79 3.10 -12.05 -7.46
CA GLY A 79 3.13 -13.51 -7.32
C GLY A 79 3.24 -13.99 -5.88
N GLN A 80 4.06 -13.31 -5.06
CA GLN A 80 4.20 -13.62 -3.64
C GLN A 80 2.91 -13.31 -2.87
N ILE A 81 2.25 -12.20 -3.18
CA ILE A 81 0.97 -11.83 -2.57
C ILE A 81 -0.10 -12.86 -2.93
N ASP A 82 -0.18 -13.24 -4.20
CA ASP A 82 -1.15 -14.23 -4.67
C ASP A 82 -0.93 -15.59 -4.00
N ALA A 83 0.34 -15.98 -3.81
CA ALA A 83 0.68 -17.22 -3.10
C ALA A 83 0.19 -17.19 -1.65
N LEU A 84 0.32 -16.07 -0.95
CA LEU A 84 -0.19 -15.90 0.41
C LEU A 84 -1.72 -15.93 0.45
N LEU A 85 -2.38 -15.33 -0.52
CA LEU A 85 -3.84 -15.33 -0.62
C LEU A 85 -4.39 -16.72 -0.89
N GLU A 86 -3.67 -17.53 -1.64
CA GLU A 86 -4.04 -18.91 -1.96
C GLU A 86 -3.77 -19.84 -0.77
N ASP A 87 -2.59 -19.72 -0.16
CA ASP A 87 -2.14 -20.55 0.97
C ASP A 87 -2.91 -20.25 2.26
N LYS A 88 -3.29 -19.00 2.47
CA LYS A 88 -4.02 -18.53 3.66
C LYS A 88 -3.38 -18.99 4.97
N PRO A 89 -2.12 -18.60 5.25
CA PRO A 89 -1.48 -18.98 6.49
C PRO A 89 -2.28 -18.49 7.72
N GLU A 90 -2.16 -19.19 8.81
CA GLU A 90 -2.92 -18.93 10.03
C GLU A 90 -2.75 -17.49 10.52
N TRP A 91 -1.53 -16.95 10.49
CA TRP A 91 -1.26 -15.56 10.90
C TRP A 91 -2.04 -14.55 10.04
N LEU A 92 -2.18 -14.83 8.73
CA LEU A 92 -2.90 -13.96 7.81
C LEU A 92 -4.39 -13.89 8.15
N LEU A 93 -4.99 -15.03 8.44
CA LEU A 93 -6.40 -15.10 8.83
C LEU A 93 -6.64 -14.38 10.15
N ALA A 94 -5.75 -14.57 11.13
CA ALA A 94 -5.84 -13.89 12.43
C ALA A 94 -5.70 -12.37 12.29
N GLU A 95 -4.74 -11.90 11.49
CA GLU A 95 -4.53 -10.47 11.27
C GLU A 95 -5.67 -9.82 10.50
N ARG A 96 -6.27 -10.53 9.54
CA ARG A 96 -7.45 -10.05 8.82
C ARG A 96 -8.63 -9.84 9.77
N GLU A 97 -8.86 -10.80 10.65
CA GLU A 97 -9.95 -10.71 11.64
C GLU A 97 -9.74 -9.51 12.57
N SER A 98 -8.53 -9.34 13.10
CA SER A 98 -8.17 -8.20 13.95
C SER A 98 -8.36 -6.87 13.23
N TYR A 99 -7.92 -6.79 11.97
CA TYR A 99 -8.03 -5.58 11.18
C TYR A 99 -9.48 -5.21 10.87
N GLN A 100 -10.31 -6.19 10.54
CA GLN A 100 -11.74 -5.98 10.31
C GLN A 100 -12.44 -5.47 11.57
N ALA A 101 -12.10 -6.02 12.72
CA ALA A 101 -12.63 -5.56 14.00
C ALA A 101 -12.28 -4.10 14.29
N VAL A 102 -11.03 -3.71 14.03
CA VAL A 102 -10.59 -2.32 14.17
C VAL A 102 -11.34 -1.39 13.22
N LEU A 103 -11.49 -1.79 11.96
CA LEU A 103 -12.22 -0.99 10.97
C LEU A 103 -13.70 -0.81 11.36
N GLN A 104 -14.34 -1.85 11.84
CA GLN A 104 -15.73 -1.79 12.30
C GLN A 104 -15.87 -0.85 13.49
N GLU A 105 -14.95 -0.91 14.44
CA GLU A 105 -14.95 -0.03 15.60
C GLU A 105 -14.73 1.43 15.19
N GLN A 106 -13.83 1.69 14.27
CA GLN A 106 -13.59 3.03 13.74
C GLN A 106 -14.84 3.59 13.04
N ARG A 107 -15.55 2.76 12.28
CA ARG A 107 -16.80 3.15 11.62
C ARG A 107 -17.87 3.48 12.64
N ARG A 108 -17.98 2.69 13.69
CA ARG A 108 -18.95 2.91 14.78
C ARG A 108 -18.69 4.24 15.48
N ILE A 109 -17.43 4.50 15.84
CA ILE A 109 -17.04 5.76 16.49
C ILE A 109 -17.33 6.96 15.59
N LYS A 110 -17.01 6.86 14.30
CA LYS A 110 -17.25 7.91 13.33
C LYS A 110 -18.75 8.20 13.18
N ALA A 111 -19.57 7.17 13.13
CA ALA A 111 -21.03 7.31 13.05
C ALA A 111 -21.60 7.98 14.30
N LEU A 112 -21.11 7.61 15.49
CA LEU A 112 -21.52 8.25 16.75
C LEU A 112 -21.14 9.73 16.81
N ARG A 113 -19.95 10.09 16.33
CA ARG A 113 -19.50 11.48 16.25
C ARG A 113 -20.35 12.30 15.28
N ALA A 114 -20.67 11.72 14.13
CA ALA A 114 -21.53 12.37 13.15
C ALA A 114 -22.95 12.60 13.72
N GLU A 115 -23.49 11.62 14.44
CA GLU A 115 -24.79 11.73 15.11
C GLU A 115 -24.79 12.80 16.17
N LYS A 116 -23.74 12.90 17.00
CA LYS A 116 -23.59 13.96 18.00
C LYS A 116 -23.51 15.35 17.35
N ALA A 117 -22.79 15.48 16.26
CA ALA A 117 -22.68 16.73 15.52
C ALA A 117 -24.04 17.17 14.95
N HIS A 118 -24.89 16.22 14.57
CA HIS A 118 -26.24 16.49 14.05
C HIS A 118 -27.23 16.92 15.14
N LYS A 119 -27.03 16.50 16.37
CA LYS A 119 -27.91 16.79 17.49
C LYS A 119 -27.58 18.12 18.19
N SER A 120 -26.50 18.74 17.89
CA SER A 120 -26.09 20.01 18.41
C SER A 120 -26.45 21.14 17.43
#